data_07af1848c7d7b29310d8288d66e5dc2a
#
_entry.id   07af1848c7d7b29310d8288d66e5dc2a
#
_cell.length_a   1.000
_cell.length_b   1.000
_cell.length_c   1.000
_cell.angle_alpha   90.00
_cell.angle_beta   90.00
_cell.angle_gamma   90.00
#
_symmetry.space_group_name_H-M   'P 1'
#
loop_
_entity.id
_entity.type
_entity.pdbx_description
1 polymer ?
#
loop_
_entity_poly.entity_id
_entity_poly.type
_entity_poly.pdbx_seq_one_letter_code
_entity_poly.pdbx_strand_id
1 'polypeptide(L)'
;QNNERIFFADKVVLVEGITDRLVFSSLIEGASARLFDNQAIEVVEVGGKQNLEQYKSLLKALKTPSYIITDLDYLIDFGSEQIKNMFVCDYKKSWEALNDKKGWDASNLTQGLEKSIQENNIEDLRVFWDYFKTRHKHLKENLSENEKKILQQEIVEFKRADTHVLAFGEIEEYLPNLPRKRPQLEEIIDMLNNNSWIIDIESSQQRLELINIVCSILGSSKDQIDKLITDIS
;
A
#
# COMPACT_ATOMS: atom_id res chain seq x y z
N GLN A 1 5.86 8.33 -17.88
CA GLN A 1 4.54 8.48 -17.25
C GLN A 1 4.10 9.92 -17.40
N ASN A 2 2.90 10.13 -17.93
CA ASN A 2 2.38 11.47 -18.18
C ASN A 2 1.55 11.91 -16.97
N ASN A 3 2.21 12.50 -15.97
CA ASN A 3 1.56 12.97 -14.74
C ASN A 3 1.00 14.41 -14.88
N GLU A 4 0.77 14.88 -16.10
CA GLU A 4 0.27 16.23 -16.35
C GLU A 4 -1.15 16.45 -15.80
N ARG A 5 -1.93 15.39 -15.63
CA ARG A 5 -3.29 15.45 -15.05
C ARG A 5 -3.31 15.96 -13.62
N ILE A 6 -2.21 15.81 -12.88
CA ILE A 6 -2.04 16.34 -11.51
C ILE A 6 -2.38 17.84 -11.44
N PHE A 7 -2.02 18.61 -12.49
CA PHE A 7 -2.22 20.05 -12.50
C PHE A 7 -3.68 20.49 -12.72
N PHE A 8 -4.54 19.55 -13.12
CA PHE A 8 -5.96 19.81 -13.40
C PHE A 8 -6.89 19.10 -12.43
N ALA A 9 -6.34 18.35 -11.48
CA ALA A 9 -7.10 17.60 -10.49
C ALA A 9 -7.49 18.52 -9.31
N ASP A 10 -8.71 18.34 -8.81
CA ASP A 10 -9.18 18.96 -7.57
C ASP A 10 -8.51 18.31 -6.35
N LYS A 11 -8.22 17.00 -6.46
CA LYS A 11 -7.52 16.20 -5.45
C LYS A 11 -6.59 15.19 -6.12
N VAL A 12 -5.48 14.89 -5.48
CA VAL A 12 -4.52 13.87 -5.93
C VAL A 12 -4.37 12.79 -4.87
N VAL A 13 -4.46 11.55 -5.30
CA VAL A 13 -4.19 10.37 -4.46
C VAL A 13 -2.88 9.75 -4.92
N LEU A 14 -1.91 9.71 -4.03
CA LEU A 14 -0.59 9.14 -4.29
C LEU A 14 -0.56 7.70 -3.81
N VAL A 15 -0.10 6.79 -4.66
CA VAL A 15 0.02 5.36 -4.37
C VAL A 15 1.39 4.83 -4.80
N GLU A 16 1.80 3.68 -4.26
CA GLU A 16 3.13 3.15 -4.52
C GLU A 16 3.29 2.57 -5.92
N GLY A 17 2.34 1.76 -6.35
CA GLY A 17 2.44 0.96 -7.54
C GLY A 17 1.20 0.95 -8.45
N ILE A 18 1.33 0.18 -9.54
CA ILE A 18 0.29 0.11 -10.57
C ILE A 18 -0.96 -0.62 -10.07
N THR A 19 -0.81 -1.64 -9.22
CA THR A 19 -1.95 -2.37 -8.61
C THR A 19 -2.80 -1.42 -7.79
N ASP A 20 -2.17 -0.68 -6.86
CA ASP A 20 -2.86 0.32 -6.03
C ASP A 20 -3.60 1.32 -6.89
N ARG A 21 -2.92 1.85 -7.92
CA ARG A 21 -3.51 2.82 -8.83
C ARG A 21 -4.76 2.29 -9.50
N LEU A 22 -4.74 1.08 -10.03
CA LEU A 22 -5.91 0.48 -10.71
C LEU A 22 -7.05 0.26 -9.72
N VAL A 23 -6.76 -0.32 -8.56
CA VAL A 23 -7.76 -0.62 -7.52
C VAL A 23 -8.40 0.67 -7.01
N PHE A 24 -7.61 1.65 -6.59
CA PHE A 24 -8.15 2.88 -6.02
C PHE A 24 -8.79 3.79 -7.09
N SER A 25 -8.33 3.78 -8.34
CA SER A 25 -9.05 4.46 -9.43
C SER A 25 -10.45 3.86 -9.61
N SER A 26 -10.56 2.54 -9.69
CA SER A 26 -11.85 1.85 -9.82
C SER A 26 -12.79 2.15 -8.65
N LEU A 27 -12.27 2.12 -7.42
CA LEU A 27 -13.07 2.40 -6.22
C LEU A 27 -13.56 3.84 -6.16
N ILE A 28 -12.68 4.80 -6.45
CA ILE A 28 -13.01 6.23 -6.42
C ILE A 28 -14.01 6.56 -7.53
N GLU A 29 -13.80 6.09 -8.75
CA GLU A 29 -14.72 6.28 -9.87
C GLU A 29 -16.10 5.67 -9.58
N GLY A 30 -16.14 4.44 -9.07
CA GLY A 30 -17.38 3.77 -8.70
C GLY A 30 -18.15 4.49 -7.59
N ALA A 31 -17.45 4.99 -6.57
CA ALA A 31 -18.05 5.74 -5.46
C ALA A 31 -18.50 7.14 -5.92
N SER A 32 -17.68 7.86 -6.68
CA SER A 32 -18.03 9.18 -7.23
C SER A 32 -19.30 9.12 -8.10
N ALA A 33 -19.42 8.11 -8.95
CA ALA A 33 -20.60 7.92 -9.78
C ALA A 33 -21.87 7.69 -8.92
N ARG A 34 -21.79 6.92 -7.85
CA ARG A 34 -22.93 6.63 -6.96
C ARG A 34 -23.30 7.83 -6.09
N LEU A 35 -22.32 8.63 -5.69
CA LEU A 35 -22.53 9.80 -4.86
C LEU A 35 -22.82 11.07 -5.65
N PHE A 36 -22.80 11.00 -6.99
CA PHE A 36 -22.93 12.15 -7.89
C PHE A 36 -21.87 13.23 -7.58
N ASP A 37 -20.66 12.79 -7.22
CA ASP A 37 -19.53 13.67 -6.98
C ASP A 37 -18.81 13.97 -8.30
N ASN A 38 -18.66 15.26 -8.60
CA ASN A 38 -18.04 15.74 -9.84
C ASN A 38 -16.59 16.23 -9.65
N GLN A 39 -15.97 15.92 -8.53
CA GLN A 39 -14.59 16.31 -8.30
C GLN A 39 -13.63 15.54 -9.22
N ALA A 40 -12.69 16.24 -9.82
CA ALA A 40 -11.61 15.62 -10.59
C ALA A 40 -10.55 15.06 -9.61
N ILE A 41 -10.58 13.76 -9.38
CA ILE A 41 -9.62 13.08 -8.48
C ILE A 41 -8.69 12.23 -9.35
N GLU A 42 -7.39 12.49 -9.27
CA GLU A 42 -6.38 11.74 -10.02
C GLU A 42 -5.60 10.82 -9.08
N VAL A 43 -5.55 9.54 -9.41
CA VAL A 43 -4.73 8.54 -8.69
C VAL A 43 -3.41 8.36 -9.41
N VAL A 44 -2.31 8.63 -8.72
CA VAL A 44 -0.95 8.69 -9.29
C VAL A 44 -0.03 7.70 -8.61
N GLU A 45 0.53 6.78 -9.38
CA GLU A 45 1.60 5.92 -8.92
C GLU A 45 2.94 6.67 -8.92
N VAL A 46 3.69 6.56 -7.85
CA VAL A 46 4.97 7.29 -7.69
C VAL A 46 6.21 6.40 -7.80
N GLY A 47 6.04 5.10 -7.97
CA GLY A 47 7.14 4.14 -8.13
C GLY A 47 7.91 3.86 -6.85
N GLY A 48 7.21 3.78 -5.72
CA GLY A 48 7.72 3.34 -4.43
C GLY A 48 7.56 4.36 -3.31
N LYS A 49 7.49 3.85 -2.09
CA LYS A 49 7.12 4.59 -0.88
C LYS A 49 8.02 5.81 -0.56
N GLN A 50 9.29 5.76 -0.91
CA GLN A 50 10.21 6.90 -0.69
C GLN A 50 9.82 8.14 -1.50
N ASN A 51 9.13 7.96 -2.62
CA ASN A 51 8.68 9.06 -3.47
C ASN A 51 7.37 9.69 -2.97
N LEU A 52 6.56 8.97 -2.19
CA LEU A 52 5.26 9.46 -1.69
C LEU A 52 5.38 10.81 -0.97
N GLU A 53 6.30 10.91 -0.02
CA GLU A 53 6.51 12.14 0.75
C GLU A 53 7.06 13.29 -0.10
N GLN A 54 7.87 13.00 -1.10
CA GLN A 54 8.40 14.02 -2.02
C GLN A 54 7.27 14.59 -2.89
N TYR A 55 6.42 13.72 -3.46
CA TYR A 55 5.26 14.15 -4.25
C TYR A 55 4.23 14.90 -3.39
N LYS A 56 3.97 14.42 -2.17
CA LYS A 56 3.07 15.11 -1.21
C LYS A 56 3.58 16.53 -0.90
N SER A 57 4.88 16.67 -0.68
CA SER A 57 5.52 17.96 -0.44
C SER A 57 5.41 18.90 -1.65
N LEU A 58 5.57 18.39 -2.86
CA LEU A 58 5.36 19.14 -4.10
C LEU A 58 3.91 19.61 -4.23
N LEU A 59 2.94 18.71 -4.05
CA LEU A 59 1.51 19.03 -4.15
C LEU A 59 1.09 20.05 -3.09
N LYS A 60 1.65 19.96 -1.88
CA LYS A 60 1.45 20.95 -0.83
C LYS A 60 1.96 22.34 -1.25
N ALA A 61 3.12 22.42 -1.92
CA ALA A 61 3.65 23.68 -2.45
C ALA A 61 2.76 24.25 -3.56
N LEU A 62 2.12 23.38 -4.35
CA LEU A 62 1.14 23.74 -5.39
C LEU A 62 -0.25 24.04 -4.81
N LYS A 63 -0.46 23.87 -3.51
CA LYS A 63 -1.76 23.99 -2.82
C LYS A 63 -2.84 23.03 -3.36
N THR A 64 -2.44 21.90 -3.90
CA THR A 64 -3.33 20.85 -4.35
C THR A 64 -3.59 19.89 -3.18
N PRO A 65 -4.85 19.66 -2.78
CA PRO A 65 -5.20 18.66 -1.77
C PRO A 65 -4.69 17.28 -2.20
N SER A 66 -3.97 16.61 -1.30
CA SER A 66 -3.37 15.32 -1.64
C SER A 66 -3.44 14.33 -0.50
N TYR A 67 -3.67 13.08 -0.86
CA TYR A 67 -3.77 11.94 0.03
C TYR A 67 -2.69 10.92 -0.36
N ILE A 68 -2.17 10.19 0.61
CA ILE A 68 -1.34 9.02 0.39
C ILE A 68 -2.16 7.79 0.76
N ILE A 69 -2.10 6.74 -0.07
CA ILE A 69 -2.52 5.39 0.29
C ILE A 69 -1.30 4.49 0.14
N THR A 70 -1.00 3.71 1.15
CA THR A 70 0.25 2.95 1.22
C THR A 70 0.05 1.67 2.04
N ASP A 71 0.89 0.69 1.80
CA ASP A 71 0.92 -0.59 2.50
C ASP A 71 1.40 -0.44 3.95
N LEU A 72 1.15 -1.46 4.76
CA LEU A 72 1.53 -1.47 6.17
C LEU A 72 3.05 -1.34 6.38
N ASP A 73 3.84 -1.78 5.43
CA ASP A 73 5.30 -1.73 5.49
C ASP A 73 5.88 -0.29 5.40
N TYR A 74 5.06 0.70 5.00
CA TYR A 74 5.38 2.12 5.09
C TYR A 74 5.81 2.52 6.52
N LEU A 75 5.22 1.90 7.53
CA LEU A 75 5.53 2.16 8.93
C LEU A 75 6.95 1.71 9.33
N ILE A 76 7.61 0.87 8.54
CA ILE A 76 9.02 0.50 8.76
C ILE A 76 9.93 1.72 8.61
N ASP A 77 9.63 2.57 7.66
CA ASP A 77 10.46 3.75 7.35
C ASP A 77 9.97 5.00 8.08
N PHE A 78 8.66 5.20 8.15
CA PHE A 78 8.02 6.44 8.58
C PHE A 78 7.30 6.36 9.93
N GLY A 79 7.11 5.17 10.49
CA GLY A 79 6.51 4.98 11.81
C GLY A 79 7.42 5.41 12.96
N SER A 80 6.84 5.54 14.15
CA SER A 80 7.57 5.77 15.37
C SER A 80 8.55 4.61 15.70
N GLU A 81 9.55 4.86 16.53
CA GLU A 81 10.52 3.81 16.93
C GLU A 81 9.82 2.62 17.61
N GLN A 82 8.74 2.85 18.35
CA GLN A 82 7.95 1.76 18.93
C GLN A 82 7.31 0.88 17.86
N ILE A 83 6.79 1.48 16.80
CA ILE A 83 6.21 0.77 15.65
C ILE A 83 7.30 0.02 14.88
N LYS A 84 8.40 0.67 14.56
CA LYS A 84 9.53 0.04 13.84
C LYS A 84 10.04 -1.21 14.54
N ASN A 85 10.02 -1.23 15.88
CA ASN A 85 10.40 -2.39 16.69
C ASN A 85 9.39 -3.55 16.66
N MET A 86 8.18 -3.33 16.13
CA MET A 86 7.20 -4.39 15.90
C MET A 86 7.46 -5.14 14.59
N PHE A 87 8.27 -4.57 13.70
CA PHE A 87 8.67 -5.21 12.46
C PHE A 87 9.99 -5.96 12.65
N VAL A 88 9.96 -7.25 12.43
CA VAL A 88 11.09 -8.15 12.62
C VAL A 88 11.46 -8.85 11.33
N CYS A 89 12.72 -9.22 11.19
CA CYS A 89 13.17 -10.04 10.08
C CYS A 89 12.75 -11.49 10.33
N ASP A 90 11.91 -12.03 9.45
CA ASP A 90 11.65 -13.45 9.38
C ASP A 90 12.55 -14.05 8.30
N TYR A 91 13.55 -14.82 8.73
CA TYR A 91 14.51 -15.43 7.84
C TYR A 91 13.87 -16.35 6.79
N LYS A 92 12.85 -17.12 7.17
CA LYS A 92 12.16 -18.04 6.27
C LYS A 92 11.37 -17.29 5.21
N LYS A 93 10.56 -16.32 5.62
CA LYS A 93 9.78 -15.45 4.71
C LYS A 93 10.70 -14.64 3.79
N SER A 94 11.81 -14.14 4.33
CA SER A 94 12.81 -13.40 3.55
C SER A 94 13.47 -14.27 2.48
N TRP A 95 13.78 -15.52 2.79
CA TRP A 95 14.36 -16.48 1.85
C TRP A 95 13.35 -16.88 0.76
N GLU A 96 12.10 -17.11 1.13
CA GLU A 96 11.00 -17.37 0.18
C GLU A 96 10.82 -16.18 -0.77
N ALA A 97 10.80 -14.95 -0.25
CA ALA A 97 10.69 -13.74 -1.04
C ALA A 97 11.85 -13.53 -2.02
N LEU A 98 13.08 -13.95 -1.68
CA LEU A 98 14.22 -13.95 -2.61
C LEU A 98 14.05 -14.94 -3.76
N ASN A 99 13.61 -16.13 -3.45
CA ASN A 99 13.39 -17.17 -4.46
C ASN A 99 12.26 -16.82 -5.43
N ASP A 100 11.27 -16.06 -4.97
CA ASP A 100 10.13 -15.61 -5.77
C ASP A 100 10.44 -14.38 -6.63
N LYS A 101 11.51 -13.64 -6.32
CA LYS A 101 11.92 -12.46 -7.12
C LYS A 101 12.57 -12.88 -8.43
N LYS A 102 11.78 -12.88 -9.48
CA LYS A 102 12.25 -12.95 -10.87
C LYS A 102 12.55 -11.54 -11.38
N GLY A 103 13.74 -11.02 -11.11
CA GLY A 103 14.11 -9.68 -11.57
C GLY A 103 15.61 -9.46 -11.54
N TRP A 104 16.06 -8.40 -12.24
CA TRP A 104 17.47 -8.03 -12.35
C TRP A 104 18.13 -7.83 -10.97
N ASP A 105 17.43 -7.22 -10.03
CA ASP A 105 17.93 -6.99 -8.66
C ASP A 105 18.14 -8.27 -7.87
N ALA A 106 17.27 -9.25 -8.03
CA ALA A 106 17.40 -10.54 -7.35
C ALA A 106 18.58 -11.35 -7.91
N SER A 107 18.75 -11.34 -9.24
CA SER A 107 19.88 -12.02 -9.90
C SER A 107 21.23 -11.43 -9.47
N ASN A 108 21.34 -10.11 -9.44
CA ASN A 108 22.56 -9.43 -8.98
C ASN A 108 22.86 -9.67 -7.50
N LEU A 109 21.82 -9.69 -6.66
CA LEU A 109 21.96 -9.94 -5.22
C LEU A 109 22.44 -11.37 -4.98
N THR A 110 21.84 -12.34 -5.69
CA THR A 110 22.22 -13.77 -5.59
C THR A 110 23.65 -13.98 -6.08
N GLN A 111 24.01 -13.41 -7.23
CA GLN A 111 25.38 -13.53 -7.77
C GLN A 111 26.41 -12.85 -6.86
N GLY A 112 26.09 -11.68 -6.30
CA GLY A 112 26.95 -11.00 -5.34
C GLY A 112 27.15 -11.81 -4.06
N LEU A 113 26.08 -12.42 -3.55
CA LEU A 113 26.13 -13.29 -2.37
C LEU A 113 26.98 -14.56 -2.64
N GLU A 114 26.73 -15.24 -3.77
CA GLU A 114 27.50 -16.40 -4.18
C GLU A 114 29.00 -16.08 -4.34
N LYS A 115 29.31 -14.97 -4.97
CA LYS A 115 30.69 -14.50 -5.13
C LYS A 115 31.35 -14.23 -3.76
N SER A 116 30.66 -13.53 -2.85
CA SER A 116 31.18 -13.24 -1.51
C SER A 116 31.40 -14.51 -0.70
N ILE A 117 30.55 -15.53 -0.86
CA ILE A 117 30.74 -16.86 -0.25
C ILE A 117 31.97 -17.56 -0.83
N GLN A 118 32.12 -17.57 -2.17
CA GLN A 118 33.24 -18.21 -2.85
C GLN A 118 34.60 -17.56 -2.50
N GLU A 119 34.61 -16.24 -2.39
CA GLU A 119 35.79 -15.45 -2.04
C GLU A 119 36.05 -15.38 -0.53
N ASN A 120 35.19 -15.98 0.29
CA ASN A 120 35.21 -15.94 1.76
C ASN A 120 35.25 -14.50 2.30
N ASN A 121 34.56 -13.58 1.61
CA ASN A 121 34.53 -12.16 1.95
C ASN A 121 33.41 -11.89 2.98
N ILE A 122 33.79 -11.92 4.27
CA ILE A 122 32.86 -11.76 5.39
C ILE A 122 32.24 -10.34 5.47
N GLU A 123 32.99 -9.32 5.03
CA GLU A 123 32.48 -7.94 5.07
C GLU A 123 31.32 -7.75 4.05
N ASP A 124 31.49 -8.21 2.83
CA ASP A 124 30.42 -8.18 1.83
C ASP A 124 29.22 -9.03 2.25
N LEU A 125 29.45 -10.20 2.84
CA LEU A 125 28.34 -11.01 3.40
C LEU A 125 27.55 -10.27 4.47
N ARG A 126 28.21 -9.47 5.32
CA ARG A 126 27.52 -8.62 6.32
C ARG A 126 26.70 -7.51 5.66
N VAL A 127 27.23 -6.86 4.65
CA VAL A 127 26.53 -5.83 3.87
C VAL A 127 25.26 -6.43 3.23
N PHE A 128 25.37 -7.59 2.58
CA PHE A 128 24.23 -8.31 2.00
C PHE A 128 23.22 -8.71 3.08
N TRP A 129 23.67 -9.18 4.24
CA TRP A 129 22.81 -9.56 5.34
C TRP A 129 22.06 -8.35 5.95
N ASP A 130 22.73 -7.21 6.10
CA ASP A 130 22.11 -5.99 6.61
C ASP A 130 21.12 -5.40 5.61
N TYR A 131 21.43 -5.42 4.32
CA TYR A 131 20.51 -5.07 3.26
C TYR A 131 19.26 -5.97 3.29
N PHE A 132 19.46 -7.25 3.48
CA PHE A 132 18.40 -8.25 3.58
C PHE A 132 17.48 -8.00 4.77
N LYS A 133 18.05 -7.79 5.95
CA LYS A 133 17.30 -7.50 7.17
C LYS A 133 16.47 -6.22 7.07
N THR A 134 16.98 -5.21 6.41
CA THR A 134 16.29 -3.92 6.32
C THR A 134 15.12 -3.92 5.34
N ARG A 135 15.15 -4.75 4.31
CA ARG A 135 14.12 -4.79 3.26
C ARG A 135 13.02 -5.84 3.45
N HIS A 136 13.21 -6.80 4.34
CA HIS A 136 12.28 -7.92 4.54
C HIS A 136 11.80 -8.02 5.98
N LYS A 137 11.52 -6.87 6.60
CA LYS A 137 10.87 -6.85 7.90
C LYS A 137 9.38 -7.08 7.73
N HIS A 138 8.85 -7.94 8.57
CA HIS A 138 7.42 -8.23 8.65
C HIS A 138 6.90 -7.88 10.04
N LEU A 139 5.65 -7.48 10.13
CA LEU A 139 5.01 -7.29 11.43
C LEU A 139 5.03 -8.62 12.20
N LYS A 140 5.35 -8.57 13.49
CA LYS A 140 5.32 -9.74 14.38
C LYS A 140 3.95 -10.41 14.33
N GLU A 141 3.90 -11.73 14.22
CA GLU A 141 2.63 -12.48 14.20
C GLU A 141 1.86 -12.37 15.53
N ASN A 142 2.58 -12.29 16.64
CA ASN A 142 2.01 -12.28 17.98
C ASN A 142 2.24 -10.92 18.66
N LEU A 143 1.50 -9.91 18.22
CA LEU A 143 1.46 -8.61 18.90
C LEU A 143 0.66 -8.74 20.20
N SER A 144 1.16 -8.17 21.28
CA SER A 144 0.42 -7.97 22.51
C SER A 144 -0.75 -7.00 22.28
N GLU A 145 -1.78 -7.04 23.14
CA GLU A 145 -2.90 -6.10 23.03
C GLU A 145 -2.49 -4.63 23.14
N ASN A 146 -1.38 -4.35 23.87
CA ASN A 146 -0.83 -3.01 23.93
C ASN A 146 -0.16 -2.60 22.61
N GLU A 147 0.63 -3.49 22.00
CA GLU A 147 1.24 -3.24 20.68
C GLU A 147 0.18 -3.03 19.60
N LYS A 148 -0.88 -3.82 19.59
CA LYS A 148 -2.01 -3.64 18.66
C LYS A 148 -2.66 -2.25 18.81
N LYS A 149 -2.87 -1.80 20.06
CA LYS A 149 -3.41 -0.46 20.31
C LYS A 149 -2.48 0.65 19.83
N ILE A 150 -1.17 0.53 20.08
CA ILE A 150 -0.18 1.49 19.62
C ILE A 150 -0.17 1.54 18.09
N LEU A 151 -0.18 0.39 17.41
CA LEU A 151 -0.23 0.32 15.95
C LEU A 151 -1.50 1.00 15.39
N GLN A 152 -2.66 0.71 15.98
CA GLN A 152 -3.91 1.34 15.57
C GLN A 152 -3.89 2.87 15.79
N GLN A 153 -3.33 3.34 16.88
CA GLN A 153 -3.19 4.77 17.15
C GLN A 153 -2.29 5.44 16.13
N GLU A 154 -1.16 4.83 15.79
CA GLU A 154 -0.24 5.35 14.76
C GLU A 154 -0.93 5.46 13.41
N ILE A 155 -1.65 4.42 12.96
CA ILE A 155 -2.43 4.44 11.71
C ILE A 155 -3.46 5.58 11.73
N VAL A 156 -4.13 5.81 12.87
CA VAL A 156 -5.07 6.93 13.01
C VAL A 156 -4.37 8.29 12.91
N GLU A 157 -3.16 8.44 13.47
CA GLU A 157 -2.40 9.70 13.36
C GLU A 157 -1.95 9.95 11.90
N PHE A 158 -1.49 8.93 11.18
CA PHE A 158 -1.19 9.06 9.75
C PHE A 158 -2.44 9.46 8.95
N LYS A 159 -3.60 8.86 9.25
CA LYS A 159 -4.87 9.22 8.61
C LYS A 159 -5.22 10.70 8.83
N ARG A 160 -4.98 11.26 10.02
CA ARG A 160 -5.21 12.70 10.31
C ARG A 160 -4.29 13.61 9.49
N ALA A 161 -3.18 13.09 9.02
CA ALA A 161 -2.25 13.77 8.12
C ALA A 161 -2.47 13.41 6.64
N ASP A 162 -3.68 12.97 6.27
CA ASP A 162 -4.06 12.56 4.91
C ASP A 162 -3.17 11.43 4.35
N THR A 163 -2.73 10.52 5.22
CA THR A 163 -1.98 9.32 4.84
C THR A 163 -2.72 8.09 5.35
N HIS A 164 -3.27 7.30 4.44
CA HIS A 164 -4.00 6.08 4.73
C HIS A 164 -3.07 4.88 4.61
N VAL A 165 -2.73 4.28 5.74
CA VAL A 165 -1.94 3.04 5.78
C VAL A 165 -2.91 1.86 5.84
N LEU A 166 -2.76 0.90 4.93
CA LEU A 166 -3.57 -0.32 4.87
C LEU A 166 -3.25 -1.21 6.08
N ALA A 167 -4.22 -1.40 6.97
CA ALA A 167 -4.00 -2.06 8.25
C ALA A 167 -3.75 -3.57 8.13
N PHE A 168 -4.15 -4.19 7.03
CA PHE A 168 -4.09 -5.64 6.82
C PHE A 168 -2.95 -6.07 5.88
N GLY A 169 -2.02 -5.17 5.52
CA GLY A 169 -0.86 -5.50 4.71
C GLY A 169 -0.79 -4.78 3.37
N GLU A 170 -0.49 -5.52 2.33
CA GLU A 170 -0.41 -5.03 0.95
C GLU A 170 -1.82 -5.03 0.31
N ILE A 171 -2.03 -4.21 -0.73
CA ILE A 171 -3.33 -4.15 -1.42
C ILE A 171 -3.77 -5.51 -1.95
N GLU A 172 -2.85 -6.36 -2.36
CA GLU A 172 -3.10 -7.72 -2.84
C GLU A 172 -3.78 -8.63 -1.80
N GLU A 173 -3.61 -8.34 -0.51
CA GLU A 173 -4.28 -9.04 0.59
C GLU A 173 -5.78 -8.76 0.66
N TYR A 174 -6.24 -7.68 0.00
CA TYR A 174 -7.65 -7.28 -0.05
C TYR A 174 -8.37 -7.81 -1.29
N LEU A 175 -7.63 -8.24 -2.32
CA LEU A 175 -8.23 -8.63 -3.59
C LEU A 175 -8.86 -10.03 -3.51
N PRO A 176 -10.16 -10.17 -3.83
CA PRO A 176 -10.85 -11.46 -3.78
C PRO A 176 -10.40 -12.36 -4.93
N ASN A 177 -10.34 -13.67 -4.66
CA ASN A 177 -10.12 -14.71 -5.68
C ASN A 177 -8.82 -14.61 -6.50
N LEU A 178 -7.90 -13.73 -6.13
CA LEU A 178 -6.60 -13.61 -6.77
C LEU A 178 -5.51 -14.30 -5.96
N PRO A 179 -4.43 -14.79 -6.61
CA PRO A 179 -3.28 -15.29 -5.89
C PRO A 179 -2.69 -14.16 -5.02
N ARG A 180 -2.59 -14.38 -3.70
CA ARG A 180 -2.03 -13.38 -2.77
C ARG A 180 -0.58 -12.98 -3.08
N LYS A 181 0.11 -13.77 -3.89
CA LYS A 181 1.47 -13.48 -4.36
C LYS A 181 1.43 -13.07 -5.83
N ARG A 182 1.50 -11.76 -6.08
CA ARG A 182 1.66 -11.14 -7.40
C ARG A 182 0.63 -11.63 -8.43
N PRO A 183 -0.63 -11.22 -8.30
CA PRO A 183 -1.58 -11.40 -9.38
C PRO A 183 -1.06 -10.73 -10.65
N GLN A 184 -1.33 -11.31 -11.80
CA GLN A 184 -0.99 -10.68 -13.07
C GLN A 184 -1.90 -9.46 -13.28
N LEU A 185 -1.38 -8.44 -13.93
CA LEU A 185 -2.12 -7.20 -14.16
C LEU A 185 -3.44 -7.42 -14.90
N GLU A 186 -3.46 -8.38 -15.82
CA GLU A 186 -4.65 -8.81 -16.57
C GLU A 186 -5.72 -9.39 -15.63
N GLU A 187 -5.32 -10.22 -14.67
CA GLU A 187 -6.26 -10.78 -13.67
C GLU A 187 -6.88 -9.70 -12.79
N ILE A 188 -6.09 -8.68 -12.41
CA ILE A 188 -6.59 -7.53 -11.66
C ILE A 188 -7.59 -6.73 -12.49
N ILE A 189 -7.27 -6.44 -13.74
CA ILE A 189 -8.16 -5.70 -14.64
C ILE A 189 -9.47 -6.47 -14.85
N ASP A 190 -9.41 -7.78 -15.07
CA ASP A 190 -10.60 -8.62 -15.25
C ASP A 190 -11.47 -8.63 -13.98
N MET A 191 -10.86 -8.69 -12.79
CA MET A 191 -11.58 -8.58 -11.53
C MET A 191 -12.25 -7.21 -11.39
N LEU A 192 -11.54 -6.12 -11.66
CA LEU A 192 -12.05 -4.75 -11.54
C LEU A 192 -13.19 -4.43 -12.54
N ASN A 193 -13.23 -5.10 -13.67
CA ASN A 193 -14.34 -5.00 -14.63
C ASN A 193 -15.67 -5.57 -14.07
N ASN A 194 -15.60 -6.40 -13.02
CA ASN A 194 -16.77 -6.78 -12.25
C ASN A 194 -17.10 -5.69 -11.22
N ASN A 195 -18.10 -4.88 -11.46
CA ASN A 195 -18.50 -3.76 -10.61
C ASN A 195 -18.88 -4.15 -9.16
N SER A 196 -19.00 -5.45 -8.88
CA SER A 196 -19.32 -5.98 -7.55
C SER A 196 -18.14 -6.62 -6.83
N TRP A 197 -16.92 -6.55 -7.37
CA TRP A 197 -15.76 -7.23 -6.80
C TRP A 197 -15.49 -6.92 -5.32
N ILE A 198 -15.84 -5.71 -4.87
CA ILE A 198 -15.66 -5.31 -3.46
C ILE A 198 -16.54 -6.13 -2.52
N ILE A 199 -17.68 -6.65 -3.00
CA ILE A 199 -18.59 -7.51 -2.22
C ILE A 199 -17.93 -8.87 -1.98
N ASP A 200 -17.14 -9.32 -2.93
CA ASP A 200 -16.47 -10.63 -2.90
C ASP A 200 -15.26 -10.66 -1.95
N ILE A 201 -14.87 -9.52 -1.38
CA ILE A 201 -13.84 -9.46 -0.33
C ILE A 201 -14.38 -10.22 0.90
N GLU A 202 -13.72 -11.31 1.29
CA GLU A 202 -14.17 -12.17 2.40
C GLU A 202 -14.22 -11.42 3.74
N SER A 203 -13.22 -10.59 4.03
CA SER A 203 -13.13 -9.84 5.28
C SER A 203 -13.98 -8.57 5.24
N SER A 204 -15.02 -8.54 6.07
CA SER A 204 -15.83 -7.32 6.24
C SER A 204 -15.03 -6.12 6.75
N GLN A 205 -13.96 -6.37 7.52
CA GLN A 205 -13.09 -5.31 8.05
C GLN A 205 -12.25 -4.68 6.93
N GLN A 206 -11.65 -5.50 6.05
CA GLN A 206 -10.91 -5.01 4.88
C GLN A 206 -11.82 -4.23 3.93
N ARG A 207 -13.00 -4.75 3.65
CA ARG A 207 -14.01 -4.06 2.82
C ARG A 207 -14.38 -2.69 3.40
N LEU A 208 -14.69 -2.66 4.69
CA LEU A 208 -15.04 -1.42 5.39
C LEU A 208 -13.88 -0.42 5.39
N GLU A 209 -12.64 -0.89 5.52
CA GLU A 209 -11.45 -0.03 5.45
C GLU A 209 -11.33 0.65 4.09
N LEU A 210 -11.42 -0.10 2.99
CA LEU A 210 -11.37 0.48 1.63
C LEU A 210 -12.48 1.51 1.41
N ILE A 211 -13.71 1.21 1.81
CA ILE A 211 -14.83 2.15 1.74
C ILE A 211 -14.54 3.42 2.53
N ASN A 212 -14.07 3.29 3.76
CA ASN A 212 -13.75 4.44 4.62
C ASN A 212 -12.61 5.31 4.06
N ILE A 213 -11.61 4.71 3.40
CA ILE A 213 -10.54 5.44 2.72
C ILE A 213 -11.13 6.28 1.58
N VAL A 214 -11.89 5.64 0.70
CA VAL A 214 -12.51 6.32 -0.45
C VAL A 214 -13.45 7.44 0.00
N CYS A 215 -14.31 7.18 0.99
CA CYS A 215 -15.22 8.18 1.54
C CYS A 215 -14.47 9.36 2.19
N SER A 216 -13.35 9.12 2.83
CA SER A 216 -12.48 10.17 3.37
C SER A 216 -11.92 11.07 2.27
N ILE A 217 -11.46 10.49 1.17
CA ILE A 217 -10.94 11.21 0.00
C ILE A 217 -12.03 12.04 -0.67
N LEU A 218 -13.22 11.47 -0.83
CA LEU A 218 -14.39 12.16 -1.40
C LEU A 218 -14.93 13.26 -0.47
N GLY A 219 -14.65 13.18 0.83
CA GLY A 219 -15.25 14.07 1.82
C GLY A 219 -16.71 13.75 2.11
N SER A 220 -17.09 12.47 1.99
CA SER A 220 -18.46 12.00 2.13
C SER A 220 -18.97 12.06 3.56
N SER A 221 -20.24 12.37 3.75
CA SER A 221 -20.91 12.31 5.04
C SER A 221 -21.13 10.86 5.49
N LYS A 222 -21.38 10.67 6.79
CA LYS A 222 -21.69 9.34 7.33
C LYS A 222 -22.87 8.68 6.63
N ASP A 223 -23.94 9.44 6.37
CA ASP A 223 -25.15 8.93 5.69
C ASP A 223 -24.85 8.45 4.27
N GLN A 224 -23.94 9.14 3.56
CA GLN A 224 -23.48 8.73 2.23
C GLN A 224 -22.65 7.44 2.30
N ILE A 225 -21.82 7.29 3.33
CA ILE A 225 -21.04 6.07 3.57
C ILE A 225 -21.98 4.89 3.84
N ASP A 226 -22.95 5.06 4.73
CA ASP A 226 -23.93 4.02 5.08
C ASP A 226 -24.75 3.59 3.84
N LYS A 227 -25.12 4.54 2.97
CA LYS A 227 -25.77 4.24 1.71
C LYS A 227 -24.88 3.42 0.77
N LEU A 228 -23.62 3.81 0.61
CA LEU A 228 -22.65 3.04 -0.21
C LEU A 228 -22.49 1.61 0.31
N ILE A 229 -22.42 1.42 1.62
CA ILE A 229 -22.30 0.10 2.24
C ILE A 229 -23.57 -0.73 1.98
N THR A 230 -24.75 -0.12 2.10
CA THR A 230 -26.03 -0.80 1.87
C THR A 230 -26.22 -1.19 0.41
N ASP A 231 -25.82 -0.33 -0.52
CA ASP A 231 -25.93 -0.58 -1.98
C ASP A 231 -24.91 -1.64 -2.46
N ILE A 232 -23.89 -1.95 -1.64
CA ILE A 232 -22.87 -2.96 -1.89
C ILE A 232 -23.22 -4.29 -1.18
N SER A 233 -24.12 -4.30 -0.19
CA SER A 233 -24.56 -5.48 0.57
C SER A 233 -25.65 -6.24 -0.14
#